data_001919f7023711bd3ae531ea05c34862
#
_entry.id   001919f7023711bd3ae531ea05c34862
#
_cell.length_a   1.000
_cell.length_b   1.000
_cell.length_c   1.000
_cell.angle_alpha   90.00
_cell.angle_beta   90.00
_cell.angle_gamma   90.00
#
_symmetry.space_group_name_H-M   'P 1'
#
loop_
_entity.id
_entity.type
_entity.pdbx_description
1 polymer ?
#
loop_
_entity_poly.entity_id
_entity_poly.type
_entity_poly.pdbx_seq_one_letter_code
_entity_poly.pdbx_strand_id
1 'polypeptide(L)'
;MRRIVLRVWDPLAPFNEPARDLRILNKPLWLLQRDLLARHCEGEIEVDSLEQVPSISGELLVHKDNLFFNAAFIDTFVAEARARRRPCQAAFSLQDAAITSHALAVQEGIRRKGDCYVADLFYFPDGISGDPEPLVIDTLPRELGYYHVPTYMAPRLGDLVFQVPWRAFLSVESWLQVWMANVPFGVFCWGRIREQEVEESWRWKLRIFFRSLLERKHFLSCSAMVRVGRNCSIDPTAVIQGPTIIGNNVNIGAGAVITNSLIGNNVTIMQGCQVMLSVVSDSCYLPFRAALFMTALMENSMVAQNACLQLCLVGRNSFVGANTVFTDFNLLGKPIRIWHRGRLWETHMPVLGGCVGHNVRLGSGFVIYPARTIESGSVLVCPEGPNVITRNLSREESRRYRWQPAQEEWEPGGTQSD
;
A
#
# COMPACT_ATOMS: atom_id res chain seq x y z
N MET A 1 -24.10 17.62 -2.17
CA MET A 1 -22.99 17.98 -3.08
C MET A 1 -22.87 16.89 -4.14
N ARG A 2 -22.60 17.24 -5.41
CA ARG A 2 -22.30 16.23 -6.44
C ARG A 2 -20.80 16.01 -6.59
N ARG A 3 -20.40 14.78 -6.89
CA ARG A 3 -19.02 14.38 -7.10
C ARG A 3 -18.72 14.29 -8.59
N ILE A 4 -17.67 14.95 -9.04
CA ILE A 4 -17.14 14.85 -10.40
C ILE A 4 -15.77 14.18 -10.32
N VAL A 5 -15.61 13.09 -11.06
CA VAL A 5 -14.39 12.30 -11.08
C VAL A 5 -13.69 12.50 -12.42
N LEU A 6 -12.48 13.06 -12.38
CA LEU A 6 -11.61 13.21 -13.54
C LEU A 6 -10.82 11.93 -13.73
N ARG A 7 -11.01 11.25 -14.84
CA ARG A 7 -10.36 9.98 -15.15
C ARG A 7 -8.89 10.19 -15.52
N VAL A 8 -8.04 9.37 -14.95
CA VAL A 8 -6.61 9.26 -15.29
C VAL A 8 -6.37 7.87 -15.87
N TRP A 9 -6.13 7.82 -17.18
CA TRP A 9 -6.00 6.56 -17.91
C TRP A 9 -4.58 5.99 -17.92
N ASP A 10 -3.58 6.75 -17.40
CA ASP A 10 -2.18 6.34 -17.38
C ASP A 10 -1.99 5.04 -16.59
N PRO A 11 -1.52 3.96 -17.23
CA PRO A 11 -1.28 2.71 -16.52
C PRO A 11 -0.04 2.81 -15.64
N LEU A 12 -0.12 2.29 -14.42
CA LEU A 12 1.02 2.22 -13.50
C LEU A 12 1.86 0.96 -13.73
N ALA A 13 3.14 1.16 -14.06
CA ALA A 13 4.11 0.07 -14.03
C ALA A 13 4.40 -0.35 -12.56
N PRO A 14 4.59 -1.64 -12.28
CA PRO A 14 4.59 -2.80 -13.19
C PRO A 14 3.21 -3.47 -13.37
N PHE A 15 2.12 -2.85 -12.92
CA PHE A 15 0.77 -3.43 -12.90
C PHE A 15 0.09 -3.35 -14.27
N ASN A 16 0.43 -2.32 -15.07
CA ASN A 16 -0.15 -2.04 -16.39
C ASN A 16 -1.66 -1.78 -16.35
N GLU A 17 -2.13 -1.17 -15.25
CA GLU A 17 -3.52 -0.70 -15.10
C GLU A 17 -3.57 0.66 -14.41
N PRO A 18 -4.68 1.41 -14.53
CA PRO A 18 -4.83 2.71 -13.88
C PRO A 18 -4.78 2.62 -12.35
N ALA A 19 -4.29 3.67 -11.71
CA ALA A 19 -4.18 3.76 -10.24
C ALA A 19 -5.50 3.47 -9.52
N ARG A 20 -6.62 3.89 -10.09
CA ARG A 20 -7.97 3.73 -9.51
C ARG A 20 -8.34 2.27 -9.25
N ASP A 21 -7.84 1.34 -10.07
CA ASP A 21 -8.19 -0.08 -10.01
C ASP A 21 -7.28 -0.86 -9.05
N LEU A 22 -6.15 -0.27 -8.67
CA LEU A 22 -5.21 -0.88 -7.72
C LEU A 22 -5.78 -0.90 -6.29
N ARG A 23 -5.46 -1.98 -5.56
CA ARG A 23 -5.92 -2.11 -4.18
C ARG A 23 -5.09 -1.28 -3.20
N ILE A 24 -5.79 -0.48 -2.43
CA ILE A 24 -5.26 0.25 -1.28
C ILE A 24 -6.14 -0.10 -0.08
N LEU A 25 -5.53 -0.55 1.01
CA LEU A 25 -6.22 -1.00 2.22
C LEU A 25 -7.32 -2.05 1.92
N ASN A 26 -6.98 -2.99 1.07
CA ASN A 26 -7.85 -4.09 0.63
C ASN A 26 -9.08 -3.68 -0.19
N LYS A 27 -9.11 -2.47 -0.76
CA LYS A 27 -10.17 -1.99 -1.66
C LYS A 27 -9.58 -1.37 -2.93
N PRO A 28 -10.20 -1.50 -4.11
CA PRO A 28 -9.83 -0.67 -5.25
C PRO A 28 -9.91 0.82 -4.87
N LEU A 29 -8.98 1.63 -5.34
CA LEU A 29 -8.90 3.04 -4.94
C LEU A 29 -10.20 3.81 -5.23
N TRP A 30 -10.83 3.56 -6.40
CA TRP A 30 -12.11 4.20 -6.74
C TRP A 30 -13.22 3.85 -5.74
N LEU A 31 -13.25 2.61 -5.23
CA LEU A 31 -14.24 2.17 -4.24
C LEU A 31 -13.95 2.79 -2.87
N LEU A 32 -12.67 2.86 -2.48
CA LEU A 32 -12.26 3.54 -1.26
C LEU A 32 -12.66 5.01 -1.26
N GLN A 33 -12.41 5.72 -2.37
CA GLN A 33 -12.83 7.11 -2.54
C GLN A 33 -14.36 7.25 -2.45
N ARG A 34 -15.12 6.36 -3.12
CA ARG A 34 -16.59 6.39 -3.09
C ARG A 34 -17.13 6.19 -1.68
N ASP A 35 -16.59 5.22 -0.94
CA ASP A 35 -17.01 4.95 0.44
C ASP A 35 -16.73 6.14 1.38
N LEU A 36 -15.58 6.80 1.21
CA LEU A 36 -15.21 7.97 2.01
C LEU A 36 -16.06 9.19 1.68
N LEU A 37 -16.44 9.38 0.42
CA LEU A 37 -17.21 10.53 -0.06
C LEU A 37 -18.72 10.34 0.07
N ALA A 38 -19.23 9.13 0.30
CA ALA A 38 -20.65 8.82 0.37
C ALA A 38 -21.42 9.68 1.40
N ARG A 39 -20.77 10.14 2.46
CA ARG A 39 -21.37 11.02 3.47
C ARG A 39 -21.43 12.51 3.06
N HIS A 40 -20.73 12.89 2.00
CA HIS A 40 -20.65 14.26 1.51
C HIS A 40 -21.34 14.43 0.16
N CYS A 41 -21.40 13.39 -0.66
CA CYS A 41 -21.85 13.43 -2.05
C CYS A 41 -23.02 12.47 -2.28
N GLU A 42 -24.03 12.94 -3.02
CA GLU A 42 -25.27 12.21 -3.33
C GLU A 42 -25.28 11.63 -4.76
N GLY A 43 -24.25 11.84 -5.53
CA GLY A 43 -24.15 11.35 -6.90
C GLY A 43 -22.74 11.50 -7.44
N GLU A 44 -22.46 10.77 -8.52
CA GLU A 44 -21.15 10.70 -9.14
C GLU A 44 -21.29 10.84 -10.65
N ILE A 45 -20.42 11.65 -11.27
CA ILE A 45 -20.27 11.78 -12.71
C ILE A 45 -18.80 11.61 -13.04
N GLU A 46 -18.47 10.68 -13.92
CA GLU A 46 -17.12 10.48 -14.42
C GLU A 46 -16.94 11.20 -15.76
N VAL A 47 -15.84 11.93 -15.92
CA VAL A 47 -15.48 12.66 -17.13
C VAL A 47 -13.96 12.58 -17.36
N ASP A 48 -13.53 12.79 -18.61
CA ASP A 48 -12.09 12.77 -18.93
C ASP A 48 -11.43 14.15 -18.76
N SER A 49 -12.22 15.22 -18.81
CA SER A 49 -11.72 16.59 -18.60
C SER A 49 -12.76 17.48 -17.94
N LEU A 50 -12.32 18.59 -17.35
CA LEU A 50 -13.21 19.59 -16.75
C LEU A 50 -14.18 20.22 -17.77
N GLU A 51 -13.79 20.27 -19.04
CA GLU A 51 -14.60 20.84 -20.12
C GLU A 51 -15.85 19.99 -20.46
N GLN A 52 -15.80 18.70 -20.14
CA GLN A 52 -16.90 17.76 -20.35
C GLN A 52 -17.92 17.76 -19.20
N VAL A 53 -17.65 18.50 -18.13
CA VAL A 53 -18.58 18.57 -17.01
C VAL A 53 -19.85 19.32 -17.46
N PRO A 54 -21.04 18.72 -17.34
CA PRO A 54 -22.29 19.40 -17.66
C PRO A 54 -22.45 20.67 -16.81
N SER A 55 -23.22 21.64 -17.32
CA SER A 55 -23.57 22.81 -16.52
C SER A 55 -24.45 22.38 -15.35
N ILE A 56 -23.86 22.22 -14.18
CA ILE A 56 -24.53 21.77 -12.97
C ILE A 56 -24.54 22.94 -11.98
N SER A 57 -25.72 23.32 -11.50
CA SER A 57 -25.86 24.25 -10.38
C SER A 57 -25.69 23.52 -9.03
N GLY A 58 -25.25 24.27 -8.03
CA GLY A 58 -25.05 23.78 -6.67
C GLY A 58 -23.63 23.26 -6.38
N GLU A 59 -23.44 22.74 -5.17
CA GLU A 59 -22.13 22.32 -4.67
C GLU A 59 -21.54 21.16 -5.48
N LEU A 60 -20.28 21.31 -5.89
CA LEU A 60 -19.50 20.28 -6.59
C LEU A 60 -18.20 19.99 -5.85
N LEU A 61 -17.85 18.72 -5.79
CA LEU A 61 -16.52 18.23 -5.43
C LEU A 61 -15.90 17.57 -6.66
N VAL A 62 -14.81 18.12 -7.16
CA VAL A 62 -14.12 17.64 -8.36
C VAL A 62 -12.77 17.09 -7.97
N HIS A 63 -12.45 15.88 -8.40
CA HIS A 63 -11.12 15.30 -8.11
C HIS A 63 -10.68 14.32 -9.17
N LYS A 64 -9.36 14.13 -9.29
CA LYS A 64 -8.79 13.03 -10.07
C LYS A 64 -8.99 11.69 -9.36
N ASP A 65 -9.19 10.64 -10.13
CA ASP A 65 -9.43 9.28 -9.62
C ASP A 65 -8.19 8.55 -9.10
N ASN A 66 -7.00 9.13 -9.32
CA ASN A 66 -5.74 8.64 -8.78
C ASN A 66 -5.36 9.25 -7.42
N LEU A 67 -6.23 10.00 -6.76
CA LEU A 67 -5.94 10.58 -5.44
C LEU A 67 -6.28 9.61 -4.32
N PHE A 68 -5.34 9.41 -3.41
CA PHE A 68 -5.58 8.75 -2.14
C PHE A 68 -5.73 9.79 -1.03
N PHE A 69 -6.75 9.63 -0.21
CA PHE A 69 -6.98 10.42 0.99
C PHE A 69 -7.72 9.58 2.04
N ASN A 70 -7.56 9.93 3.30
CA ASN A 70 -8.32 9.30 4.38
C ASN A 70 -9.52 10.15 4.80
N ALA A 71 -10.34 9.59 5.70
CA ALA A 71 -11.54 10.25 6.20
C ALA A 71 -11.24 11.60 6.86
N ALA A 72 -10.19 11.66 7.70
CA ALA A 72 -9.84 12.88 8.42
C ALA A 72 -9.46 14.03 7.47
N PHE A 73 -8.79 13.71 6.37
CA PHE A 73 -8.44 14.71 5.36
C PHE A 73 -9.68 15.24 4.64
N ILE A 74 -10.50 14.35 4.09
CA ILE A 74 -11.63 14.77 3.25
C ILE A 74 -12.71 15.49 4.05
N ASP A 75 -12.96 15.07 5.30
CA ASP A 75 -13.89 15.74 6.18
C ASP A 75 -13.46 17.17 6.50
N THR A 76 -12.15 17.35 6.80
CA THR A 76 -11.59 18.68 7.05
C THR A 76 -11.66 19.55 5.80
N PHE A 77 -11.23 19.02 4.64
CA PHE A 77 -11.26 19.77 3.39
C PHE A 77 -12.68 20.25 3.05
N VAL A 78 -13.67 19.36 3.09
CA VAL A 78 -15.08 19.72 2.77
C VAL A 78 -15.65 20.73 3.78
N ALA A 79 -15.36 20.57 5.08
CA ALA A 79 -15.85 21.46 6.10
C ALA A 79 -15.28 22.89 5.93
N GLU A 80 -13.97 23.01 5.73
CA GLU A 80 -13.32 24.31 5.54
C GLU A 80 -13.66 24.96 4.22
N ALA A 81 -13.77 24.20 3.13
CA ALA A 81 -14.19 24.71 1.83
C ALA A 81 -15.61 25.29 1.87
N ARG A 82 -16.55 24.56 2.50
CA ARG A 82 -17.91 25.06 2.71
C ARG A 82 -17.97 26.33 3.55
N ALA A 83 -17.13 26.42 4.60
CA ALA A 83 -17.07 27.63 5.44
C ALA A 83 -16.59 28.84 4.65
N ARG A 84 -15.68 28.69 3.70
CA ARG A 84 -15.17 29.77 2.84
C ARG A 84 -16.19 30.25 1.80
N ARG A 85 -17.11 29.40 1.36
CA ARG A 85 -18.13 29.70 0.31
C ARG A 85 -17.52 30.25 -0.98
N ARG A 86 -16.33 29.80 -1.34
CA ARG A 86 -15.61 30.16 -2.57
C ARG A 86 -15.02 28.92 -3.21
N PRO A 87 -14.72 28.95 -4.51
CA PRO A 87 -13.99 27.89 -5.16
C PRO A 87 -12.65 27.67 -4.48
N CYS A 88 -12.35 26.42 -4.10
CA CYS A 88 -11.14 26.04 -3.38
C CYS A 88 -10.45 24.87 -4.05
N GLN A 89 -9.10 24.87 -3.99
CA GLN A 89 -8.24 23.77 -4.40
C GLN A 89 -7.46 23.25 -3.18
N ALA A 90 -7.40 21.94 -3.01
CA ALA A 90 -6.61 21.35 -1.94
C ALA A 90 -5.14 21.77 -2.05
N ALA A 91 -4.59 22.26 -0.95
CA ALA A 91 -3.22 22.73 -0.87
C ALA A 91 -2.55 22.30 0.43
N PHE A 92 -1.21 22.35 0.44
CA PHE A 92 -0.38 21.95 1.57
C PHE A 92 0.73 22.98 1.79
N SER A 93 1.14 23.18 3.04
CA SER A 93 2.29 24.03 3.35
C SER A 93 3.57 23.50 2.75
N LEU A 94 4.48 24.41 2.33
CA LEU A 94 5.83 24.02 1.91
C LEU A 94 6.65 23.37 3.04
N GLN A 95 6.20 23.51 4.28
CA GLN A 95 6.84 22.94 5.48
C GLN A 95 6.13 21.69 6.01
N ASP A 96 5.06 21.23 5.35
CA ASP A 96 4.38 20.00 5.76
C ASP A 96 5.30 18.79 5.58
N ALA A 97 5.73 18.20 6.69
CA ALA A 97 6.75 17.14 6.68
C ALA A 97 6.26 15.85 6.01
N ALA A 98 4.96 15.49 6.10
CA ALA A 98 4.46 14.30 5.42
C ALA A 98 4.44 14.48 3.90
N ILE A 99 4.09 15.68 3.44
CA ILE A 99 4.08 16.01 2.00
C ILE A 99 5.52 16.05 1.47
N THR A 100 6.39 16.84 2.11
CA THR A 100 7.76 17.08 1.61
C THR A 100 8.65 15.86 1.68
N SER A 101 8.53 15.03 2.72
CA SER A 101 9.38 13.85 2.89
C SER A 101 8.89 12.63 2.10
N HIS A 102 7.57 12.51 1.85
CA HIS A 102 7.02 11.27 1.29
C HIS A 102 6.14 11.46 0.05
N ALA A 103 5.22 12.42 0.07
CA ALA A 103 4.20 12.52 -0.97
C ALA A 103 4.73 13.07 -2.30
N LEU A 104 5.78 13.89 -2.28
CA LEU A 104 6.34 14.52 -3.48
C LEU A 104 7.26 13.61 -4.30
N ALA A 105 7.75 12.51 -3.72
CA ALA A 105 8.65 11.62 -4.43
C ALA A 105 7.92 10.91 -5.58
N VAL A 106 8.52 10.90 -6.77
CA VAL A 106 8.09 10.12 -7.96
C VAL A 106 6.64 10.36 -8.37
N GLN A 107 6.19 11.63 -8.36
CA GLN A 107 4.85 12.04 -8.81
C GLN A 107 4.87 13.49 -9.30
N GLU A 108 3.85 13.92 -10.04
CA GLU A 108 3.68 15.27 -10.60
C GLU A 108 2.31 15.90 -10.28
N GLY A 109 1.39 15.14 -9.67
CA GLY A 109 0.02 15.60 -9.37
C GLY A 109 -0.06 16.54 -8.17
N ILE A 110 0.93 16.48 -7.25
CA ILE A 110 1.11 17.49 -6.22
C ILE A 110 2.25 18.41 -6.69
N ARG A 111 1.92 19.67 -6.99
CA ARG A 111 2.85 20.61 -7.61
C ARG A 111 2.93 21.92 -6.85
N ARG A 112 4.08 22.57 -6.88
CA ARG A 112 4.27 23.87 -6.24
C ARG A 112 3.53 24.97 -7.00
N LYS A 113 2.73 25.77 -6.30
CA LYS A 113 2.07 26.98 -6.81
C LYS A 113 2.30 28.12 -5.79
N GLY A 114 3.25 29.01 -6.08
CA GLY A 114 3.62 30.08 -5.14
C GLY A 114 4.17 29.55 -3.82
N ASP A 115 3.48 29.87 -2.72
CA ASP A 115 3.88 29.57 -1.34
C ASP A 115 3.26 28.26 -0.80
N CYS A 116 2.66 27.44 -1.65
CA CYS A 116 2.07 26.17 -1.24
C CYS A 116 2.24 25.09 -2.32
N TYR A 117 1.98 23.84 -1.95
CA TYR A 117 1.75 22.74 -2.88
C TYR A 117 0.26 22.61 -3.12
N VAL A 118 -0.18 22.34 -4.37
CA VAL A 118 -1.57 22.15 -4.75
C VAL A 118 -1.79 20.78 -5.39
N ALA A 119 -2.99 20.23 -5.20
CA ALA A 119 -3.40 18.96 -5.79
C ALA A 119 -4.74 19.10 -6.52
N ASP A 120 -5.05 18.15 -7.41
CA ASP A 120 -6.27 18.22 -8.26
C ASP A 120 -7.50 17.66 -7.53
N LEU A 121 -7.81 18.27 -6.40
CA LEU A 121 -9.05 18.14 -5.62
C LEU A 121 -9.63 19.54 -5.42
N PHE A 122 -10.85 19.76 -5.91
CA PHE A 122 -11.48 21.07 -5.96
C PHE A 122 -12.87 21.04 -5.33
N TYR A 123 -13.26 22.15 -4.74
CA TYR A 123 -14.61 22.43 -4.28
C TYR A 123 -15.14 23.66 -4.97
N PHE A 124 -16.36 23.60 -5.47
CA PHE A 124 -17.10 24.71 -6.04
C PHE A 124 -18.44 24.85 -5.34
N PRO A 125 -18.78 26.03 -4.79
CA PRO A 125 -20.03 26.23 -4.06
C PRO A 125 -21.26 26.27 -4.96
N ASP A 126 -21.12 26.71 -6.23
CA ASP A 126 -22.21 26.75 -7.20
C ASP A 126 -21.68 26.60 -8.64
N GLY A 127 -21.67 25.35 -9.09
CA GLY A 127 -21.14 25.00 -10.40
C GLY A 127 -19.64 25.31 -10.56
N ILE A 128 -19.05 24.88 -11.68
CA ILE A 128 -17.64 25.20 -11.98
C ILE A 128 -17.57 26.65 -12.43
N SER A 129 -17.13 27.53 -11.55
CA SER A 129 -16.97 28.96 -11.80
C SER A 129 -15.80 29.54 -11.02
N GLY A 130 -15.14 30.53 -11.61
CA GLY A 130 -14.00 31.22 -11.00
C GLY A 130 -12.70 30.39 -10.93
N ASP A 131 -11.63 31.03 -10.47
CA ASP A 131 -10.33 30.38 -10.26
C ASP A 131 -10.24 29.86 -8.81
N PRO A 132 -10.01 28.55 -8.59
CA PRO A 132 -9.96 27.98 -7.25
C PRO A 132 -8.78 28.51 -6.44
N GLU A 133 -9.07 29.06 -5.27
CA GLU A 133 -8.05 29.53 -4.31
C GLU A 133 -7.46 28.34 -3.55
N PRO A 134 -6.13 28.32 -3.30
CA PRO A 134 -5.53 27.30 -2.46
C PRO A 134 -6.13 27.27 -1.05
N LEU A 135 -6.62 26.11 -0.63
CA LEU A 135 -7.08 25.83 0.74
C LEU A 135 -6.01 24.94 1.41
N VAL A 136 -5.15 25.54 2.19
CA VAL A 136 -4.06 24.84 2.86
C VAL A 136 -4.61 23.99 4.01
N ILE A 137 -4.45 22.68 3.88
CA ILE A 137 -4.80 21.69 4.91
C ILE A 137 -3.51 21.16 5.53
N ASP A 138 -3.35 21.33 6.82
CA ASP A 138 -2.26 20.74 7.59
C ASP A 138 -2.49 19.24 7.75
N THR A 139 -1.54 18.41 7.32
CA THR A 139 -1.63 16.96 7.45
C THR A 139 -1.42 16.49 8.90
N LEU A 140 -0.96 17.37 9.80
CA LEU A 140 -0.60 17.07 11.19
C LEU A 140 0.35 15.87 11.27
N PRO A 141 1.53 15.94 10.67
CA PRO A 141 2.45 14.81 10.64
C PRO A 141 3.02 14.50 12.02
N ARG A 142 3.30 13.22 12.28
CA ARG A 142 4.04 12.75 13.46
C ARG A 142 5.17 11.85 13.02
N GLU A 143 6.35 12.12 13.56
CA GLU A 143 7.51 11.28 13.31
C GLU A 143 7.38 9.94 14.02
N LEU A 144 7.52 8.86 13.25
CA LEU A 144 7.57 7.49 13.76
C LEU A 144 8.84 6.83 13.26
N GLY A 145 9.75 6.47 14.17
CA GLY A 145 10.97 5.73 13.87
C GLY A 145 10.72 4.23 13.94
N TYR A 146 11.00 3.52 12.88
CA TYR A 146 10.74 2.07 12.80
C TYR A 146 11.99 1.22 12.65
N TYR A 147 13.06 1.77 12.10
CA TYR A 147 14.21 0.97 11.75
C TYR A 147 15.50 1.75 11.96
N HIS A 148 16.31 1.28 12.89
CA HIS A 148 17.64 1.82 13.08
C HIS A 148 18.57 1.30 12.00
N VAL A 149 19.05 2.19 11.14
CA VAL A 149 20.08 1.88 10.15
C VAL A 149 21.44 2.24 10.76
N PRO A 150 22.35 1.25 10.96
CA PRO A 150 23.65 1.53 11.53
C PRO A 150 24.41 2.58 10.71
N THR A 151 25.02 3.54 11.38
CA THR A 151 25.69 4.69 10.74
C THR A 151 26.80 4.28 9.77
N TYR A 152 27.44 3.15 9.99
CA TYR A 152 28.45 2.61 9.06
C TYR A 152 27.85 2.06 7.75
N MET A 153 26.55 1.72 7.74
CA MET A 153 25.83 1.27 6.54
C MET A 153 25.20 2.42 5.77
N ALA A 154 24.66 3.42 6.48
CA ALA A 154 23.99 4.56 5.87
C ALA A 154 24.34 5.89 6.57
N PRO A 155 25.60 6.35 6.48
CA PRO A 155 26.07 7.51 7.26
C PRO A 155 25.36 8.83 6.90
N ARG A 156 24.70 8.91 5.74
CA ARG A 156 24.02 10.13 5.26
C ARG A 156 22.51 10.13 5.45
N LEU A 157 21.88 8.98 5.63
CA LEU A 157 20.42 8.84 5.60
C LEU A 157 19.81 8.62 6.99
N GLY A 158 20.60 8.14 7.96
CA GLY A 158 20.12 7.88 9.32
C GLY A 158 19.08 6.76 9.39
N ASP A 159 18.27 6.81 10.46
CA ASP A 159 17.20 5.84 10.69
C ASP A 159 16.06 6.00 9.67
N LEU A 160 15.36 4.90 9.40
CA LEU A 160 14.11 4.94 8.64
C LEU A 160 13.01 5.56 9.52
N VAL A 161 12.70 6.80 9.22
CA VAL A 161 11.67 7.57 9.91
C VAL A 161 10.57 7.95 8.94
N PHE A 162 9.32 7.73 9.35
CA PHE A 162 8.16 8.17 8.59
C PHE A 162 7.48 9.36 9.25
N GLN A 163 7.19 10.39 8.47
CA GLN A 163 6.31 11.48 8.84
C GLN A 163 4.85 11.05 8.58
N VAL A 164 4.26 10.34 9.52
CA VAL A 164 2.93 9.74 9.36
C VAL A 164 1.87 10.81 9.54
N PRO A 165 1.03 11.10 8.53
CA PRO A 165 -0.01 12.11 8.62
C PRO A 165 -1.20 11.65 9.45
N TRP A 166 -1.89 12.59 10.09
CA TRP A 166 -3.26 12.38 10.59
C TRP A 166 -4.28 12.49 9.45
N ARG A 167 -4.07 13.46 8.57
CA ARG A 167 -4.86 13.72 7.37
C ARG A 167 -4.04 13.29 6.16
N ALA A 168 -4.17 12.01 5.79
CA ALA A 168 -3.38 11.42 4.71
C ALA A 168 -3.88 11.87 3.34
N PHE A 169 -2.92 12.23 2.46
CA PHE A 169 -3.18 12.59 1.07
C PHE A 169 -1.99 12.21 0.18
N LEU A 170 -2.24 11.61 -1.00
CA LEU A 170 -1.26 11.29 -2.02
C LEU A 170 -1.85 11.44 -3.43
N SER A 171 -1.01 11.80 -4.41
CA SER A 171 -1.26 11.56 -5.82
C SER A 171 -0.61 10.24 -6.21
N VAL A 172 -1.39 9.25 -6.59
CA VAL A 172 -0.90 7.89 -6.88
C VAL A 172 -0.52 7.82 -8.36
N GLU A 173 0.76 7.93 -8.65
CA GLU A 173 1.31 7.96 -10.01
C GLU A 173 2.38 6.89 -10.25
N SER A 174 2.87 6.25 -9.19
CA SER A 174 3.79 5.13 -9.27
C SER A 174 3.48 4.07 -8.23
N TRP A 175 4.07 2.89 -8.36
CA TRP A 175 3.93 1.84 -7.36
C TRP A 175 4.41 2.25 -5.96
N LEU A 176 5.32 3.24 -5.87
CA LEU A 176 5.77 3.78 -4.59
C LEU A 176 4.62 4.41 -3.82
N GLN A 177 3.77 5.24 -4.47
CA GLN A 177 2.61 5.82 -3.78
C GLN A 177 1.54 4.77 -3.47
N VAL A 178 1.38 3.71 -4.28
CA VAL A 178 0.48 2.60 -3.93
C VAL A 178 0.96 1.90 -2.66
N TRP A 179 2.27 1.65 -2.53
CA TRP A 179 2.85 1.11 -1.32
C TRP A 179 2.70 2.08 -0.13
N MET A 180 2.99 3.37 -0.33
CA MET A 180 2.83 4.40 0.71
C MET A 180 1.39 4.52 1.19
N ALA A 181 0.41 4.46 0.29
CA ALA A 181 -1.01 4.51 0.64
C ALA A 181 -1.48 3.29 1.43
N ASN A 182 -0.86 2.12 1.23
CA ASN A 182 -1.14 0.92 2.00
C ASN A 182 -0.45 0.92 3.37
N VAL A 183 0.82 1.31 3.44
CA VAL A 183 1.66 1.11 4.63
C VAL A 183 1.84 2.42 5.41
N PRO A 184 2.68 3.40 5.04
CA PRO A 184 2.89 4.58 5.89
C PRO A 184 1.64 5.44 6.07
N PHE A 185 0.92 5.71 4.99
CA PHE A 185 -0.28 6.56 5.00
C PHE A 185 -1.57 5.75 5.23
N GLY A 186 -1.48 4.44 5.22
CA GLY A 186 -2.56 3.51 5.49
C GLY A 186 -2.50 2.91 6.89
N VAL A 187 -1.81 1.79 7.03
CA VAL A 187 -1.75 1.02 8.29
C VAL A 187 -1.15 1.84 9.43
N PHE A 188 -0.05 2.59 9.21
CA PHE A 188 0.56 3.40 10.26
C PHE A 188 -0.34 4.58 10.65
N CYS A 189 -0.93 5.26 9.66
CA CYS A 189 -1.87 6.34 9.92
C CYS A 189 -3.06 5.86 10.76
N TRP A 190 -3.64 4.71 10.40
CA TRP A 190 -4.72 4.12 11.18
C TRP A 190 -4.26 3.69 12.58
N GLY A 191 -3.07 3.11 12.71
CA GLY A 191 -2.45 2.78 13.99
C GLY A 191 -2.28 4.00 14.88
N ARG A 192 -1.72 5.08 14.34
CA ARG A 192 -1.56 6.37 15.03
C ARG A 192 -2.89 6.96 15.51
N ILE A 193 -3.93 6.94 14.65
CA ILE A 193 -5.25 7.42 15.03
C ILE A 193 -5.78 6.64 16.23
N ARG A 194 -5.62 5.32 16.21
CA ARG A 194 -6.05 4.46 17.31
C ARG A 194 -5.26 4.69 18.60
N GLU A 195 -3.95 4.87 18.51
CA GLU A 195 -3.10 5.19 19.64
C GLU A 195 -3.51 6.50 20.29
N GLN A 196 -3.73 7.54 19.50
CA GLN A 196 -4.16 8.85 20.00
C GLN A 196 -5.56 8.78 20.65
N GLU A 197 -6.53 8.06 20.07
CA GLU A 197 -7.83 7.83 20.69
C GLU A 197 -7.70 7.19 22.09
N VAL A 198 -6.74 6.26 22.25
CA VAL A 198 -6.45 5.62 23.51
C VAL A 198 -5.75 6.59 24.48
N GLU A 199 -4.79 7.37 24.00
CA GLU A 199 -4.06 8.34 24.82
C GLU A 199 -4.98 9.44 25.37
N GLU A 200 -5.87 9.96 24.58
CA GLU A 200 -6.78 11.06 24.93
C GLU A 200 -8.00 10.62 25.75
N SER A 201 -8.41 9.36 25.64
CA SER A 201 -9.64 8.87 26.25
C SER A 201 -9.41 7.92 27.42
N TRP A 202 -9.69 8.36 28.67
CA TRP A 202 -9.67 7.48 29.83
C TRP A 202 -10.66 6.29 29.70
N ARG A 203 -11.77 6.47 28.96
CA ARG A 203 -12.73 5.41 28.68
C ARG A 203 -12.12 4.30 27.82
N TRP A 204 -11.29 4.64 26.84
CA TRP A 204 -10.55 3.67 26.05
C TRP A 204 -9.51 2.94 26.90
N LYS A 205 -8.77 3.64 27.79
CA LYS A 205 -7.81 3.02 28.71
C LYS A 205 -8.50 2.00 29.63
N LEU A 206 -9.64 2.38 30.24
CA LEU A 206 -10.44 1.46 31.03
C LEU A 206 -10.98 0.26 30.21
N ARG A 207 -11.47 0.51 29.01
CA ARG A 207 -11.95 -0.56 28.13
C ARG A 207 -10.86 -1.56 27.82
N ILE A 208 -9.67 -1.11 27.47
CA ILE A 208 -8.51 -1.97 27.22
C ILE A 208 -8.14 -2.74 28.48
N PHE A 209 -8.06 -2.08 29.63
CA PHE A 209 -7.75 -2.70 30.91
C PHE A 209 -8.74 -3.82 31.25
N PHE A 210 -10.05 -3.53 31.24
CA PHE A 210 -11.07 -4.55 31.55
C PHE A 210 -11.09 -5.69 30.52
N ARG A 211 -10.93 -5.41 29.24
CA ARG A 211 -10.84 -6.45 28.21
C ARG A 211 -9.61 -7.32 28.38
N SER A 212 -8.46 -6.72 28.62
CA SER A 212 -7.22 -7.45 28.90
C SER A 212 -7.39 -8.40 30.12
N LEU A 213 -7.98 -7.90 31.20
CA LEU A 213 -8.23 -8.69 32.40
C LEU A 213 -9.23 -9.84 32.17
N LEU A 214 -10.37 -9.55 31.54
CA LEU A 214 -11.43 -10.55 31.28
C LEU A 214 -10.96 -11.61 30.31
N GLU A 215 -10.21 -11.23 29.27
CA GLU A 215 -9.72 -12.15 28.24
C GLU A 215 -8.40 -12.81 28.63
N ARG A 216 -7.80 -12.43 29.76
CA ARG A 216 -6.46 -12.89 30.21
C ARG A 216 -5.39 -12.75 29.12
N LYS A 217 -5.44 -11.64 28.39
CA LYS A 217 -4.53 -11.32 27.30
C LYS A 217 -3.73 -10.06 27.60
N HIS A 218 -2.57 -9.94 26.95
CA HIS A 218 -1.82 -8.68 26.97
C HIS A 218 -2.70 -7.54 26.42
N PHE A 219 -2.51 -6.31 26.94
CA PHE A 219 -3.35 -5.15 26.58
C PHE A 219 -3.37 -4.86 25.06
N LEU A 220 -2.26 -5.09 24.33
CA LEU A 220 -2.21 -4.99 22.87
C LEU A 220 -2.91 -6.13 22.13
N SER A 221 -3.15 -7.26 22.80
CA SER A 221 -3.74 -8.46 22.19
C SER A 221 -5.23 -8.66 22.53
N CYS A 222 -5.81 -7.76 23.33
CA CYS A 222 -7.21 -7.84 23.70
C CYS A 222 -8.14 -7.40 22.55
N SER A 223 -9.42 -7.79 22.62
CA SER A 223 -10.42 -7.48 21.59
C SER A 223 -10.72 -5.99 21.40
N ALA A 224 -10.23 -5.13 22.27
CA ALA A 224 -10.30 -3.68 22.08
C ALA A 224 -9.27 -3.19 21.04
N MET A 225 -8.15 -3.88 20.92
CA MET A 225 -7.05 -3.54 19.99
C MET A 225 -7.03 -4.42 18.74
N VAL A 226 -7.54 -5.64 18.83
CA VAL A 226 -7.60 -6.61 17.71
C VAL A 226 -9.05 -6.86 17.33
N ARG A 227 -9.46 -6.47 16.13
CA ARG A 227 -10.77 -6.79 15.57
C ARG A 227 -10.67 -8.07 14.76
N VAL A 228 -11.51 -9.05 15.09
CA VAL A 228 -11.60 -10.33 14.37
C VAL A 228 -13.00 -10.47 13.76
N GLY A 229 -13.04 -10.81 12.48
CA GLY A 229 -14.28 -11.05 11.74
C GLY A 229 -14.95 -12.37 12.11
N ARG A 230 -15.90 -12.79 11.31
CA ARG A 230 -16.67 -14.03 11.53
C ARG A 230 -15.93 -15.24 10.95
N ASN A 231 -16.21 -16.43 11.49
CA ASN A 231 -15.71 -17.73 11.02
C ASN A 231 -14.17 -17.79 10.93
N CYS A 232 -13.48 -17.19 11.89
CA CYS A 232 -12.02 -17.24 11.96
C CYS A 232 -11.57 -18.39 12.85
N SER A 233 -10.54 -19.12 12.42
CA SER A 233 -9.84 -20.13 13.20
C SER A 233 -8.45 -19.59 13.56
N ILE A 234 -8.18 -19.37 14.83
CA ILE A 234 -6.93 -18.81 15.32
C ILE A 234 -6.34 -19.78 16.33
N ASP A 235 -5.13 -20.26 16.03
CA ASP A 235 -4.42 -21.14 16.96
C ASP A 235 -4.12 -20.40 18.28
N PRO A 236 -4.29 -21.03 19.44
CA PRO A 236 -4.04 -20.42 20.75
C PRO A 236 -2.59 -19.92 20.95
N THR A 237 -1.63 -20.47 20.21
CA THR A 237 -0.21 -20.07 20.28
C THR A 237 0.13 -18.91 19.32
N ALA A 238 -0.81 -18.48 18.48
CA ALA A 238 -0.61 -17.32 17.63
C ALA A 238 -0.58 -16.03 18.45
N VAL A 239 0.37 -15.15 18.15
CA VAL A 239 0.51 -13.84 18.80
C VAL A 239 -0.05 -12.77 17.87
N ILE A 240 -1.17 -12.16 18.27
CA ILE A 240 -1.78 -11.07 17.50
C ILE A 240 -1.80 -9.83 18.36
N GLN A 241 -1.15 -8.77 17.87
CA GLN A 241 -1.09 -7.48 18.55
C GLN A 241 -1.72 -6.39 17.69
N GLY A 242 -2.43 -5.50 18.34
CA GLY A 242 -3.11 -4.38 17.69
C GLY A 242 -2.30 -3.09 17.71
N PRO A 243 -2.82 -2.12 16.95
CA PRO A 243 -4.11 -2.18 16.24
C PRO A 243 -4.07 -3.09 15.00
N THR A 244 -4.87 -4.15 15.00
CA THR A 244 -4.94 -5.14 13.90
C THR A 244 -6.40 -5.42 13.53
N ILE A 245 -6.67 -5.50 12.23
CA ILE A 245 -7.98 -5.91 11.71
C ILE A 245 -7.81 -7.23 10.96
N ILE A 246 -8.65 -8.20 11.31
CA ILE A 246 -8.75 -9.50 10.65
C ILE A 246 -10.15 -9.61 10.07
N GLY A 247 -10.25 -9.90 8.79
CA GLY A 247 -11.51 -10.09 8.07
C GLY A 247 -12.25 -11.36 8.44
N ASN A 248 -13.15 -11.79 7.58
CA ASN A 248 -13.95 -13.01 7.79
C ASN A 248 -13.27 -14.24 7.17
N ASN A 249 -13.58 -15.43 7.69
CA ASN A 249 -13.09 -16.72 7.17
C ASN A 249 -11.55 -16.79 7.15
N VAL A 250 -10.89 -16.28 8.17
CA VAL A 250 -9.41 -16.25 8.25
C VAL A 250 -8.93 -17.41 9.11
N ASN A 251 -7.91 -18.12 8.62
CA ASN A 251 -7.24 -19.21 9.35
C ASN A 251 -5.81 -18.79 9.72
N ILE A 252 -5.48 -18.82 11.01
CA ILE A 252 -4.16 -18.45 11.54
C ILE A 252 -3.59 -19.63 12.34
N GLY A 253 -2.46 -20.15 11.85
CA GLY A 253 -1.78 -21.32 12.39
C GLY A 253 -0.87 -21.03 13.59
N ALA A 254 -0.39 -22.12 14.20
CA ALA A 254 0.42 -22.09 15.41
C ALA A 254 1.68 -21.24 15.28
N GLY A 255 1.96 -20.45 16.33
CA GLY A 255 3.17 -19.61 16.38
C GLY A 255 3.24 -18.49 15.35
N ALA A 256 2.15 -18.20 14.62
CA ALA A 256 2.09 -17.04 13.75
C ALA A 256 2.12 -15.74 14.57
N VAL A 257 2.83 -14.72 14.08
CA VAL A 257 2.94 -13.41 14.72
C VAL A 257 2.37 -12.36 13.78
N ILE A 258 1.31 -11.66 14.21
CA ILE A 258 0.66 -10.61 13.43
C ILE A 258 0.62 -9.34 14.27
N THR A 259 1.20 -8.25 13.76
CA THR A 259 1.28 -6.98 14.50
C THR A 259 0.91 -5.80 13.60
N ASN A 260 0.03 -4.93 14.08
CA ASN A 260 -0.34 -3.66 13.41
C ASN A 260 -0.62 -3.86 11.91
N SER A 261 -1.51 -4.79 11.57
CA SER A 261 -1.72 -5.21 10.19
C SER A 261 -3.20 -5.27 9.82
N LEU A 262 -3.48 -5.15 8.52
CA LEU A 262 -4.78 -5.35 7.93
C LEU A 262 -4.81 -6.68 7.17
N ILE A 263 -5.63 -7.62 7.64
CA ILE A 263 -5.84 -8.92 7.01
C ILE A 263 -7.24 -8.94 6.42
N GLY A 264 -7.35 -9.24 5.14
CA GLY A 264 -8.61 -9.35 4.40
C GLY A 264 -9.43 -10.59 4.74
N ASN A 265 -10.40 -10.89 3.88
CA ASN A 265 -11.27 -12.06 4.04
C ASN A 265 -10.66 -13.30 3.35
N ASN A 266 -11.06 -14.49 3.79
CA ASN A 266 -10.65 -15.78 3.20
C ASN A 266 -9.11 -15.95 3.16
N VAL A 267 -8.39 -15.40 4.14
CA VAL A 267 -6.93 -15.46 4.21
C VAL A 267 -6.48 -16.64 5.06
N THR A 268 -5.46 -17.34 4.59
CA THR A 268 -4.80 -18.39 5.37
C THR A 268 -3.34 -17.99 5.67
N ILE A 269 -3.01 -17.94 6.95
CA ILE A 269 -1.68 -17.66 7.48
C ILE A 269 -1.26 -18.88 8.30
N MET A 270 -0.31 -19.68 7.78
CA MET A 270 0.07 -20.93 8.43
C MET A 270 1.13 -20.73 9.52
N GLN A 271 1.65 -21.84 10.04
CA GLN A 271 2.52 -21.90 11.22
C GLN A 271 3.78 -21.05 11.07
N GLY A 272 4.09 -20.28 12.11
CA GLY A 272 5.32 -19.51 12.23
C GLY A 272 5.46 -18.35 11.24
N CYS A 273 4.41 -17.99 10.51
CA CYS A 273 4.42 -16.80 9.66
C CYS A 273 4.52 -15.53 10.49
N GLN A 274 5.18 -14.50 9.93
CA GLN A 274 5.29 -13.18 10.55
C GLN A 274 4.68 -12.13 9.61
N VAL A 275 3.71 -11.37 10.10
CA VAL A 275 3.05 -10.30 9.35
C VAL A 275 3.03 -9.05 10.21
N MET A 276 3.90 -8.11 9.87
CA MET A 276 4.10 -6.90 10.67
C MET A 276 3.91 -5.65 9.82
N LEU A 277 3.09 -4.70 10.31
CA LEU A 277 2.87 -3.41 9.65
C LEU A 277 2.46 -3.56 8.18
N SER A 278 1.65 -4.57 7.87
CA SER A 278 1.43 -5.05 6.51
C SER A 278 -0.07 -5.10 6.16
N VAL A 279 -0.34 -5.12 4.86
CA VAL A 279 -1.68 -5.35 4.31
C VAL A 279 -1.68 -6.67 3.57
N VAL A 280 -2.52 -7.60 3.98
CA VAL A 280 -2.77 -8.86 3.28
C VAL A 280 -4.22 -8.85 2.80
N SER A 281 -4.42 -8.68 1.50
CA SER A 281 -5.76 -8.57 0.91
C SER A 281 -6.49 -9.92 0.87
N ASP A 282 -7.72 -9.90 0.35
CA ASP A 282 -8.61 -11.05 0.32
C ASP A 282 -7.99 -12.27 -0.40
N SER A 283 -8.29 -13.47 0.09
CA SER A 283 -7.93 -14.74 -0.51
C SER A 283 -6.42 -14.98 -0.68
N CYS A 284 -5.59 -14.32 0.12
CA CYS A 284 -4.15 -14.58 0.15
C CYS A 284 -3.82 -15.82 0.97
N TYR A 285 -2.72 -16.47 0.59
CA TYR A 285 -2.22 -17.66 1.26
C TYR A 285 -0.73 -17.52 1.64
N LEU A 286 -0.44 -17.64 2.92
CA LEU A 286 0.90 -17.59 3.49
C LEU A 286 1.22 -18.95 4.13
N PRO A 287 1.87 -19.88 3.42
CA PRO A 287 2.37 -21.11 4.03
C PRO A 287 3.47 -20.82 5.06
N PHE A 288 3.79 -21.82 5.84
CA PHE A 288 4.63 -21.71 7.02
C PHE A 288 5.93 -20.90 6.82
N ARG A 289 6.22 -20.06 7.85
CA ARG A 289 7.42 -19.21 7.95
C ARG A 289 7.55 -18.14 6.87
N ALA A 290 6.50 -17.78 6.15
CA ALA A 290 6.53 -16.58 5.32
C ALA A 290 6.62 -15.33 6.22
N ALA A 291 7.48 -14.37 5.85
CA ALA A 291 7.70 -13.15 6.60
C ALA A 291 7.39 -11.91 5.74
N LEU A 292 6.48 -11.09 6.23
CA LEU A 292 6.08 -9.81 5.61
C LEU A 292 6.32 -8.68 6.62
N PHE A 293 7.14 -7.72 6.24
CA PHE A 293 7.39 -6.52 7.01
C PHE A 293 7.13 -5.29 6.15
N MET A 294 6.23 -4.40 6.57
CA MET A 294 5.84 -3.22 5.79
C MET A 294 5.47 -3.56 4.33
N THR A 295 4.78 -4.65 4.12
CA THR A 295 4.50 -5.20 2.80
C THR A 295 2.99 -5.23 2.52
N ALA A 296 2.61 -4.92 1.29
CA ALA A 296 1.23 -5.05 0.85
C ALA A 296 1.09 -6.16 -0.20
N LEU A 297 0.22 -7.13 0.08
CA LEU A 297 -0.21 -8.16 -0.86
C LEU A 297 -1.62 -7.84 -1.35
N MET A 298 -1.78 -7.77 -2.67
CA MET A 298 -3.10 -7.70 -3.29
C MET A 298 -3.73 -9.09 -3.35
N GLU A 299 -5.02 -9.14 -3.66
CA GLU A 299 -5.86 -10.33 -3.58
C GLU A 299 -5.36 -11.55 -4.36
N ASN A 300 -5.75 -12.73 -3.91
CA ASN A 300 -5.43 -14.02 -4.50
C ASN A 300 -3.92 -14.28 -4.67
N SER A 301 -3.08 -13.67 -3.85
CA SER A 301 -1.64 -13.83 -3.94
C SER A 301 -1.11 -14.80 -2.89
N MET A 302 -0.03 -15.47 -3.23
CA MET A 302 0.66 -16.42 -2.36
C MET A 302 2.12 -16.02 -2.19
N VAL A 303 2.59 -15.98 -0.94
CA VAL A 303 4.01 -15.86 -0.59
C VAL A 303 4.42 -17.14 0.08
N ALA A 304 5.20 -17.95 -0.63
CA ALA A 304 5.55 -19.30 -0.21
C ALA A 304 6.51 -19.34 0.99
N GLN A 305 6.76 -20.53 1.49
CA GLN A 305 7.49 -20.78 2.74
C GLN A 305 8.91 -20.18 2.75
N ASN A 306 9.32 -19.69 3.91
CA ASN A 306 10.61 -19.06 4.14
C ASN A 306 10.93 -17.86 3.22
N ALA A 307 9.95 -17.35 2.48
CA ALA A 307 10.14 -16.11 1.72
C ALA A 307 10.10 -14.90 2.67
N CYS A 308 10.97 -13.92 2.43
CA CYS A 308 11.06 -12.70 3.22
C CYS A 308 10.87 -11.46 2.34
N LEU A 309 9.82 -10.73 2.60
CA LEU A 309 9.45 -9.52 1.88
C LEU A 309 9.47 -8.33 2.84
N GLN A 310 10.33 -7.36 2.56
CA GLN A 310 10.43 -6.12 3.34
C GLN A 310 10.14 -4.92 2.44
N LEU A 311 9.24 -4.02 2.86
CA LEU A 311 8.85 -2.81 2.15
C LEU A 311 8.43 -3.09 0.68
N CYS A 312 7.68 -4.16 0.47
CA CYS A 312 7.32 -4.67 -0.86
C CYS A 312 5.85 -4.41 -1.21
N LEU A 313 5.59 -4.45 -2.51
CA LEU A 313 4.24 -4.46 -3.05
C LEU A 313 4.08 -5.65 -4.01
N VAL A 314 3.09 -6.49 -3.78
CA VAL A 314 2.81 -7.67 -4.61
C VAL A 314 1.40 -7.55 -5.20
N GLY A 315 1.33 -7.57 -6.52
CA GLY A 315 0.09 -7.50 -7.29
C GLY A 315 -0.78 -8.76 -7.13
N ARG A 316 -2.04 -8.64 -7.55
CA ARG A 316 -3.04 -9.72 -7.45
C ARG A 316 -2.68 -10.96 -8.29
N ASN A 317 -3.22 -12.10 -7.88
CA ASN A 317 -3.04 -13.39 -8.55
C ASN A 317 -1.57 -13.77 -8.73
N SER A 318 -0.68 -13.33 -7.83
CA SER A 318 0.77 -13.53 -7.97
C SER A 318 1.28 -14.55 -6.98
N PHE A 319 2.26 -15.32 -7.41
CA PHE A 319 2.95 -16.32 -6.63
C PHE A 319 4.42 -15.93 -6.43
N VAL A 320 4.84 -15.83 -5.18
CA VAL A 320 6.24 -15.64 -4.78
C VAL A 320 6.75 -16.95 -4.19
N GLY A 321 7.70 -17.57 -4.85
CA GLY A 321 8.23 -18.89 -4.51
C GLY A 321 9.02 -18.94 -3.20
N ALA A 322 9.21 -20.14 -2.70
CA ALA A 322 9.89 -20.40 -1.45
C ALA A 322 11.33 -19.88 -1.43
N ASN A 323 11.82 -19.50 -0.23
CA ASN A 323 13.18 -18.97 -0.05
C ASN A 323 13.51 -17.73 -0.91
N THR A 324 12.51 -17.04 -1.44
CA THR A 324 12.70 -15.79 -2.17
C THR A 324 12.86 -14.64 -1.19
N VAL A 325 13.86 -13.79 -1.41
CA VAL A 325 14.18 -12.66 -0.57
C VAL A 325 14.15 -11.36 -1.38
N PHE A 326 13.42 -10.39 -0.87
CA PHE A 326 13.48 -9.01 -1.37
C PHE A 326 14.37 -8.21 -0.44
N THR A 327 15.54 -7.81 -0.95
CA THR A 327 16.45 -6.94 -0.21
C THR A 327 15.95 -5.49 -0.32
N ASP A 328 16.10 -4.73 0.75
CA ASP A 328 15.55 -3.39 0.89
C ASP A 328 16.62 -2.30 1.00
N PHE A 329 17.89 -2.68 1.25
CA PHE A 329 18.99 -1.77 1.49
C PHE A 329 20.03 -1.79 0.38
N ASN A 330 20.50 -0.59 -0.04
CA ASN A 330 21.59 -0.47 -1.01
C ASN A 330 22.95 -0.35 -0.30
N LEU A 331 23.63 -1.47 -0.14
CA LEU A 331 24.94 -1.57 0.53
C LEU A 331 26.04 -0.69 -0.09
N LEU A 332 25.86 -0.21 -1.32
CA LEU A 332 26.82 0.70 -1.97
C LEU A 332 26.60 2.18 -1.59
N GLY A 333 25.67 2.48 -0.69
CA GLY A 333 25.37 3.84 -0.23
C GLY A 333 24.81 4.76 -1.31
N LYS A 334 24.36 4.23 -2.45
CA LYS A 334 23.73 5.01 -3.52
C LYS A 334 22.25 5.22 -3.23
N PRO A 335 21.67 6.38 -3.63
CA PRO A 335 20.24 6.60 -3.52
C PRO A 335 19.43 5.49 -4.20
N ILE A 336 18.34 5.08 -3.56
CA ILE A 336 17.41 4.14 -4.16
C ILE A 336 16.57 4.89 -5.19
N ARG A 337 16.56 4.36 -6.41
CA ARG A 337 15.86 4.96 -7.55
C ARG A 337 14.91 3.97 -8.19
N ILE A 338 13.76 4.47 -8.66
CA ILE A 338 12.80 3.71 -9.45
C ILE A 338 12.68 4.30 -10.85
N TRP A 339 12.36 3.43 -11.80
CA TRP A 339 12.06 3.83 -13.17
C TRP A 339 10.61 4.27 -13.26
N HIS A 340 10.38 5.51 -13.67
CA HIS A 340 9.06 6.08 -13.84
C HIS A 340 9.04 7.07 -15.00
N ARG A 341 8.05 6.96 -15.91
CA ARG A 341 7.90 7.84 -17.08
C ARG A 341 9.19 8.06 -17.87
N GLY A 342 9.90 6.97 -18.19
CA GLY A 342 11.10 7.00 -19.05
C GLY A 342 12.38 7.51 -18.39
N ARG A 343 12.39 7.76 -17.08
CA ARG A 343 13.60 8.21 -16.35
C ARG A 343 13.71 7.57 -14.95
N LEU A 344 14.91 7.63 -14.38
CA LEU A 344 15.16 7.24 -13.00
C LEU A 344 14.86 8.40 -12.05
N TRP A 345 13.96 8.16 -11.11
CA TRP A 345 13.60 9.09 -10.04
C TRP A 345 14.13 8.60 -8.70
N GLU A 346 14.64 9.52 -7.90
CA GLU A 346 15.05 9.22 -6.53
C GLU A 346 13.82 9.08 -5.63
N THR A 347 13.84 8.04 -4.78
CA THR A 347 12.71 7.76 -3.89
C THR A 347 12.78 8.49 -2.55
N HIS A 348 13.94 9.08 -2.23
CA HIS A 348 14.27 9.65 -0.92
C HIS A 348 14.12 8.67 0.25
N MET A 349 14.05 7.37 -0.05
CA MET A 349 13.93 6.31 0.94
C MET A 349 15.30 5.69 1.23
N PRO A 350 15.71 5.53 2.51
CA PRO A 350 16.94 4.83 2.86
C PRO A 350 16.87 3.33 2.59
N VAL A 351 15.66 2.76 2.68
CA VAL A 351 15.35 1.35 2.42
C VAL A 351 14.07 1.25 1.61
N LEU A 352 14.00 0.34 0.66
CA LEU A 352 12.80 0.06 -0.13
C LEU A 352 12.96 -1.29 -0.82
N GLY A 353 12.01 -2.19 -0.60
CA GLY A 353 11.94 -3.47 -1.28
C GLY A 353 11.52 -3.38 -2.74
N GLY A 354 10.98 -4.45 -3.29
CA GLY A 354 10.60 -4.52 -4.69
C GLY A 354 9.10 -4.47 -4.93
N CYS A 355 8.74 -4.39 -6.21
CA CYS A 355 7.35 -4.46 -6.64
C CYS A 355 7.14 -5.57 -7.67
N VAL A 356 6.17 -6.43 -7.40
CA VAL A 356 5.72 -7.51 -8.28
C VAL A 356 4.37 -7.13 -8.88
N GLY A 357 4.26 -7.17 -10.19
CA GLY A 357 3.02 -6.90 -10.92
C GLY A 357 1.96 -7.98 -10.71
N HIS A 358 0.88 -7.90 -11.48
CA HIS A 358 -0.22 -8.86 -11.43
C HIS A 358 0.09 -10.16 -12.21
N ASN A 359 -0.51 -11.27 -11.78
CA ASN A 359 -0.38 -12.56 -12.49
C ASN A 359 1.07 -13.01 -12.67
N VAL A 360 1.96 -12.65 -11.75
CA VAL A 360 3.37 -13.05 -11.78
C VAL A 360 3.53 -14.41 -11.11
N ARG A 361 4.37 -15.25 -11.72
CA ARG A 361 4.82 -16.54 -11.14
C ARG A 361 6.32 -16.48 -10.95
N LEU A 362 6.73 -16.23 -9.71
CA LEU A 362 8.13 -16.18 -9.31
C LEU A 362 8.51 -17.48 -8.61
N GLY A 363 9.41 -18.25 -9.20
CA GLY A 363 9.90 -19.51 -8.65
C GLY A 363 10.66 -19.34 -7.34
N SER A 364 11.21 -20.43 -6.84
CA SER A 364 11.90 -20.44 -5.53
C SER A 364 13.33 -19.91 -5.62
N GLY A 365 13.83 -19.34 -4.50
CA GLY A 365 15.23 -18.99 -4.33
C GLY A 365 15.71 -17.74 -5.04
N PHE A 366 14.81 -16.86 -5.48
CA PHE A 366 15.22 -15.59 -6.07
C PHE A 366 15.64 -14.56 -5.03
N VAL A 367 16.63 -13.73 -5.38
CA VAL A 367 17.04 -12.54 -4.62
C VAL A 367 16.72 -11.30 -5.47
N ILE A 368 15.80 -10.48 -4.98
CA ILE A 368 15.36 -9.27 -5.68
C ILE A 368 16.02 -8.06 -5.03
N TYR A 369 16.74 -7.26 -5.80
CA TYR A 369 17.43 -6.07 -5.32
C TYR A 369 16.46 -4.91 -5.00
N PRO A 370 16.89 -3.93 -4.18
CA PRO A 370 16.05 -2.82 -3.75
C PRO A 370 15.40 -2.07 -4.91
N ALA A 371 14.12 -1.78 -4.78
CA ALA A 371 13.30 -1.06 -5.73
C ALA A 371 13.21 -1.67 -7.14
N ARG A 372 13.51 -2.96 -7.30
CA ARG A 372 13.32 -3.64 -8.58
C ARG A 372 11.87 -4.04 -8.78
N THR A 373 11.44 -3.99 -10.05
CA THR A 373 10.09 -4.34 -10.45
C THR A 373 10.08 -5.55 -11.37
N ILE A 374 9.06 -6.40 -11.22
CA ILE A 374 8.76 -7.53 -12.10
C ILE A 374 7.40 -7.26 -12.71
N GLU A 375 7.36 -7.13 -14.03
CA GLU A 375 6.16 -6.73 -14.76
C GLU A 375 5.07 -7.81 -14.72
N SER A 376 3.81 -7.37 -14.78
CA SER A 376 2.62 -8.21 -14.80
C SER A 376 2.70 -9.32 -15.86
N GLY A 377 2.25 -10.53 -15.49
CA GLY A 377 2.24 -11.70 -16.34
C GLY A 377 3.61 -12.33 -16.58
N SER A 378 4.65 -11.89 -15.85
CA SER A 378 5.97 -12.51 -15.90
C SER A 378 5.98 -13.89 -15.26
N VAL A 379 6.75 -14.82 -15.84
CA VAL A 379 6.96 -16.16 -15.28
C VAL A 379 8.47 -16.40 -15.19
N LEU A 380 8.98 -16.47 -13.98
CA LEU A 380 10.36 -16.77 -13.68
C LEU A 380 10.40 -18.13 -12.97
N VAL A 381 10.91 -19.14 -13.65
CA VAL A 381 11.15 -20.46 -13.07
C VAL A 381 12.64 -20.54 -12.82
N CYS A 382 13.07 -20.87 -11.64
CA CYS A 382 14.49 -20.91 -11.29
C CYS A 382 15.24 -21.90 -12.20
N PRO A 383 16.35 -21.56 -12.75
CA PRO A 383 16.98 -22.25 -13.84
C PRO A 383 18.47 -22.34 -13.68
N GLU A 384 19.09 -22.84 -14.68
CA GLU A 384 20.52 -22.87 -14.93
C GLU A 384 21.11 -21.45 -15.08
N GLY A 385 20.97 -20.57 -14.08
CA GLY A 385 21.45 -19.20 -14.19
C GLY A 385 21.34 -18.40 -12.87
N PRO A 386 21.82 -17.17 -12.84
CA PRO A 386 21.75 -16.37 -11.63
C PRO A 386 20.29 -16.06 -11.29
N ASN A 387 19.88 -16.45 -10.10
CA ASN A 387 18.56 -16.15 -9.51
C ASN A 387 18.49 -14.75 -8.85
N VAL A 388 19.43 -13.87 -9.18
CA VAL A 388 19.54 -12.53 -8.61
C VAL A 388 19.01 -11.49 -9.60
N ILE A 389 17.96 -10.79 -9.22
CA ILE A 389 17.32 -9.76 -10.02
C ILE A 389 17.86 -8.39 -9.61
N THR A 390 18.77 -7.85 -10.40
CA THR A 390 19.46 -6.57 -10.15
C THR A 390 18.86 -5.40 -10.96
N ARG A 391 17.92 -5.68 -11.87
CA ARG A 391 17.26 -4.69 -12.72
C ARG A 391 15.77 -4.99 -12.84
N ASN A 392 15.00 -4.03 -13.31
CA ASN A 392 13.60 -4.27 -13.62
C ASN A 392 13.48 -5.31 -14.73
N LEU A 393 12.49 -6.18 -14.62
CA LEU A 393 12.18 -7.21 -15.61
C LEU A 393 10.84 -6.93 -16.26
N SER A 394 10.86 -6.83 -17.58
CA SER A 394 9.67 -6.87 -18.40
C SER A 394 9.15 -8.32 -18.53
N ARG A 395 7.88 -8.45 -18.93
CA ARG A 395 7.28 -9.74 -19.24
C ARG A 395 8.05 -10.49 -20.35
N GLU A 396 8.56 -9.77 -21.33
CA GLU A 396 9.35 -10.34 -22.41
C GLU A 396 10.71 -10.87 -21.91
N GLU A 397 11.42 -10.09 -21.13
CA GLU A 397 12.70 -10.48 -20.53
C GLU A 397 12.56 -11.67 -19.58
N SER A 398 11.39 -11.84 -18.93
CA SER A 398 11.12 -12.98 -18.05
C SER A 398 11.21 -14.33 -18.76
N ARG A 399 11.07 -14.35 -20.09
CA ARG A 399 11.20 -15.59 -20.90
C ARG A 399 12.58 -16.24 -20.75
N ARG A 400 13.62 -15.48 -20.46
CA ARG A 400 14.99 -15.99 -20.22
C ARG A 400 15.12 -16.81 -18.94
N TYR A 401 14.18 -16.64 -18.02
CA TYR A 401 14.12 -17.36 -16.74
C TYR A 401 13.15 -18.54 -16.78
N ARG A 402 12.57 -18.85 -17.94
CA ARG A 402 11.76 -20.05 -18.12
C ARG A 402 12.67 -21.23 -18.39
N TRP A 403 12.53 -22.27 -17.58
CA TRP A 403 13.14 -23.54 -17.90
C TRP A 403 12.53 -24.01 -19.25
N GLN A 404 13.36 -24.21 -20.25
CA GLN A 404 13.04 -25.01 -21.41
C GLN A 404 13.54 -26.41 -21.08
N PRO A 405 12.68 -27.42 -20.92
CA PRO A 405 13.15 -28.78 -20.89
C PRO A 405 14.01 -28.95 -22.13
N ALA A 406 15.26 -29.37 -21.98
CA ALA A 406 15.93 -30.04 -23.07
C ALA A 406 14.90 -31.05 -23.61
N GLN A 407 14.71 -31.12 -24.89
CA GLN A 407 13.89 -32.17 -25.49
C GLN A 407 14.52 -33.50 -25.08
N GLU A 408 14.21 -33.95 -23.85
CA GLU A 408 14.27 -35.36 -23.54
C GLU A 408 13.17 -35.96 -24.40
N GLU A 409 13.54 -36.44 -25.54
CA GLU A 409 12.78 -37.43 -26.26
C GLU A 409 12.49 -38.54 -25.21
N TRP A 410 11.29 -38.51 -24.65
CA TRP A 410 10.77 -39.62 -23.89
C TRP A 410 10.56 -40.75 -24.90
N GLU A 411 11.57 -41.59 -25.13
CA GLU A 411 11.40 -42.86 -25.81
C GLU A 411 10.49 -43.73 -24.93
N PRO A 412 9.27 -44.05 -25.40
CA PRO A 412 8.46 -45.02 -24.68
C PRO A 412 9.24 -46.32 -24.66
N GLY A 413 9.57 -46.77 -23.43
CA GLY A 413 10.38 -47.96 -23.18
C GLY A 413 9.94 -49.11 -24.08
N GLY A 414 10.92 -49.63 -24.81
CA GLY A 414 10.74 -50.80 -25.64
C GLY A 414 10.13 -51.94 -24.82
N THR A 415 9.07 -52.51 -25.36
CA THR A 415 8.56 -53.80 -24.93
C THR A 415 9.70 -54.79 -24.97
N GLN A 416 10.18 -55.23 -23.81
CA GLN A 416 10.93 -56.48 -23.75
C GLN A 416 9.96 -57.60 -24.17
N SER A 417 10.22 -58.15 -25.33
CA SER A 417 9.71 -59.45 -25.74
C SER A 417 10.50 -60.55 -25.03
N ASP A 418 9.79 -61.35 -24.26
CA ASP A 418 10.05 -62.77 -24.09
C ASP A 418 8.75 -63.53 -24.15
#